data_a0e7352ea12496dc1c674169c9ab2d0f
#
_entry.id   a0e7352ea12496dc1c674169c9ab2d0f
#
_cell.length_a   1.000
_cell.length_b   1.000
_cell.length_c   1.000
_cell.angle_alpha   90.00
_cell.angle_beta   90.00
_cell.angle_gamma   90.00
#
_symmetry.space_group_name_H-M   'P 1'
#
loop_
_entity.id
_entity.type
_entity.pdbx_description
1 polymer ?
#
loop_
_entity_poly.entity_id
_entity_poly.type
_entity_poly.pdbx_seq_one_letter_code
_entity_poly.pdbx_strand_id
1 'polypeptide(L)'
;MYTKKIIIVLYSILSFSLMADYYVKDQKIYYEGYDHKNGKFINYDDEVKNIDLDSFEQLNPFYARDNNTVYFRGKETDIDRNSIKIIRLNLVKDKNFVYYGDKKLKVSPKNFLFVNRKVSNESIPTIHAGSIFYVKDSQNAYHVEVDKDGNIK
;
A
#
# COMPACT_ATOMS: atom_id res chain seq x y z
N MET A 1 -32.83 -11.70 -17.48
CA MET A 1 -31.40 -11.64 -17.72
C MET A 1 -30.88 -10.30 -17.19
N TYR A 2 -30.42 -10.28 -15.95
CA TYR A 2 -29.97 -9.03 -15.30
C TYR A 2 -28.48 -8.82 -15.63
N THR A 3 -28.19 -7.84 -16.46
CA THR A 3 -26.83 -7.34 -16.65
C THR A 3 -26.40 -6.59 -15.40
N LYS A 4 -25.57 -7.21 -14.58
CA LYS A 4 -24.87 -6.52 -13.49
C LYS A 4 -23.99 -5.43 -14.09
N LYS A 5 -24.36 -4.17 -13.88
CA LYS A 5 -23.51 -3.03 -14.22
C LYS A 5 -22.31 -3.03 -13.27
N ILE A 6 -21.16 -3.38 -13.82
CA ILE A 6 -19.88 -3.13 -13.13
C ILE A 6 -19.73 -1.60 -13.10
N ILE A 7 -19.89 -1.02 -11.91
CA ILE A 7 -19.60 0.40 -11.70
C ILE A 7 -18.08 0.49 -11.54
N ILE A 8 -17.39 0.66 -12.64
CA ILE A 8 -16.00 1.11 -12.66
C ILE A 8 -16.07 2.61 -12.37
N VAL A 9 -15.73 3.02 -11.15
CA VAL A 9 -15.55 4.44 -10.82
C VAL A 9 -14.24 4.86 -11.48
N LEU A 10 -14.36 5.37 -12.70
CA LEU A 10 -13.27 6.05 -13.40
C LEU A 10 -13.00 7.38 -12.69
N TYR A 11 -12.02 7.42 -11.80
CA TYR A 11 -11.40 8.67 -11.44
C TYR A 11 -10.43 9.10 -12.54
N SER A 12 -10.98 9.78 -13.55
CA SER A 12 -10.17 10.53 -14.51
C SER A 12 -9.76 11.85 -13.87
N ILE A 13 -8.60 11.88 -13.23
CA ILE A 13 -7.91 13.13 -12.95
C ILE A 13 -6.58 13.06 -13.66
N LEU A 14 -6.46 13.91 -14.70
CA LEU A 14 -5.23 14.21 -15.40
C LEU A 14 -4.23 14.80 -14.38
N SER A 15 -3.39 13.97 -13.83
CA SER A 15 -2.09 14.37 -13.33
C SER A 15 -1.11 13.28 -13.74
N PHE A 16 -0.16 13.65 -14.57
CA PHE A 16 1.01 12.85 -14.87
C PHE A 16 1.80 12.62 -13.57
N SER A 17 1.37 11.70 -12.76
CA SER A 17 2.19 11.13 -11.71
C SER A 17 2.52 9.71 -12.14
N LEU A 18 3.80 9.41 -12.19
CA LEU A 18 4.37 8.06 -12.24
C LEU A 18 3.91 7.29 -10.99
N MET A 19 2.63 6.96 -10.91
CA MET A 19 2.04 6.26 -9.78
C MET A 19 1.75 4.83 -10.19
N ALA A 20 2.29 3.92 -9.42
CA ALA A 20 1.87 2.54 -9.38
C ALA A 20 0.35 2.44 -9.20
N ASP A 21 -0.31 1.54 -9.91
CA ASP A 21 -1.76 1.40 -9.84
C ASP A 21 -2.23 -0.02 -10.21
N TYR A 22 -3.46 -0.35 -9.82
CA TYR A 22 -4.15 -1.55 -10.27
C TYR A 22 -5.03 -1.21 -11.46
N TYR A 23 -5.07 -2.08 -12.45
CA TYR A 23 -5.95 -1.92 -13.61
C TYR A 23 -6.51 -3.25 -14.11
N VAL A 24 -7.63 -3.18 -14.83
CA VAL A 24 -8.29 -4.36 -15.41
C VAL A 24 -7.99 -4.44 -16.90
N LYS A 25 -7.53 -5.62 -17.35
CA LYS A 25 -7.36 -5.95 -18.76
C LYS A 25 -7.77 -7.40 -18.99
N ASP A 26 -8.56 -7.66 -20.02
CA ASP A 26 -9.01 -9.00 -20.40
C ASP A 26 -9.60 -9.82 -19.24
N GLN A 27 -10.43 -9.18 -18.41
CA GLN A 27 -11.05 -9.76 -17.19
C GLN A 27 -10.04 -10.24 -16.14
N LYS A 28 -8.86 -9.63 -16.12
CA LYS A 28 -7.80 -9.88 -15.14
C LYS A 28 -7.38 -8.56 -14.50
N ILE A 29 -6.86 -8.64 -13.28
CA ILE A 29 -6.25 -7.52 -12.57
C ILE A 29 -4.75 -7.57 -12.77
N TYR A 30 -4.19 -6.42 -13.08
CA TYR A 30 -2.74 -6.20 -13.15
C TYR A 30 -2.34 -5.12 -12.17
N TYR A 31 -1.11 -5.20 -11.71
CA TYR A 31 -0.47 -4.14 -10.95
C TYR A 31 0.74 -3.60 -11.73
N GLU A 32 0.66 -2.34 -12.11
CA GLU A 32 1.78 -1.61 -12.71
C GLU A 32 2.55 -0.86 -11.62
N GLY A 33 3.86 -0.97 -11.62
CA GLY A 33 4.68 -0.32 -10.62
C GLY A 33 6.11 -0.09 -11.05
N TYR A 34 6.84 0.57 -10.16
CA TYR A 34 8.25 0.91 -10.36
C TYR A 34 9.07 0.48 -9.15
N ASP A 35 10.14 -0.24 -9.39
CA ASP A 35 11.17 -0.52 -8.41
C ASP A 35 12.44 0.26 -8.74
N HIS A 36 13.12 0.75 -7.71
CA HIS A 36 14.42 1.40 -7.86
C HIS A 36 15.50 0.41 -7.41
N LYS A 37 16.19 -0.20 -8.39
CA LYS A 37 17.31 -1.12 -8.14
C LYS A 37 18.57 -0.62 -8.82
N ASN A 38 19.66 -0.58 -8.08
CA ASN A 38 20.99 -0.19 -8.60
C ASN A 38 20.99 1.15 -9.35
N GLY A 39 20.25 2.16 -8.83
CA GLY A 39 20.18 3.48 -9.45
C GLY A 39 19.30 3.58 -10.71
N LYS A 40 18.55 2.53 -11.04
CA LYS A 40 17.65 2.50 -12.20
C LYS A 40 16.21 2.26 -11.78
N PHE A 41 15.27 2.93 -12.45
CA PHE A 41 13.86 2.61 -12.37
C PHE A 41 13.57 1.38 -13.24
N ILE A 42 12.94 0.38 -12.65
CA ILE A 42 12.49 -0.82 -13.34
C ILE A 42 10.96 -0.82 -13.27
N ASN A 43 10.33 -0.71 -14.44
CA ASN A 43 8.89 -0.85 -14.55
C ASN A 43 8.53 -2.34 -14.51
N TYR A 44 7.45 -2.67 -13.85
CA TYR A 44 6.86 -4.00 -13.91
C TYR A 44 5.34 -3.89 -14.04
N ASP A 45 4.78 -4.88 -14.68
CA ASP A 45 3.35 -5.00 -15.00
C ASP A 45 2.98 -6.46 -14.80
N ASP A 46 2.56 -6.79 -13.59
CA ASP A 46 2.32 -8.17 -13.17
C ASP A 46 0.82 -8.46 -13.02
N GLU A 47 0.37 -9.58 -13.59
CA GLU A 47 -0.96 -10.11 -13.31
C GLU A 47 -1.10 -10.50 -11.84
N VAL A 48 -2.11 -9.95 -11.17
CA VAL A 48 -2.44 -10.31 -9.78
C VAL A 48 -3.11 -11.68 -9.77
N LYS A 49 -2.49 -12.64 -9.11
CA LYS A 49 -2.97 -14.03 -9.06
C LYS A 49 -4.02 -14.24 -7.95
N ASN A 50 -4.82 -15.29 -8.13
CA ASN A 50 -5.79 -15.79 -7.13
C ASN A 50 -6.83 -14.76 -6.68
N ILE A 51 -7.10 -13.75 -7.50
CA ILE A 51 -7.98 -12.64 -7.14
C ILE A 51 -9.46 -12.99 -7.41
N ASP A 52 -10.33 -12.64 -6.48
CA ASP A 52 -11.77 -12.66 -6.66
C ASP A 52 -12.22 -11.33 -7.28
N LEU A 53 -12.44 -11.34 -8.59
CA LEU A 53 -12.81 -10.14 -9.36
C LEU A 53 -14.14 -9.53 -8.92
N ASP A 54 -15.08 -10.34 -8.46
CA ASP A 54 -16.42 -9.86 -8.07
C ASP A 54 -16.39 -9.01 -6.82
N SER A 55 -15.40 -9.21 -5.97
CA SER A 55 -15.23 -8.51 -4.69
C SER A 55 -14.00 -7.62 -4.64
N PHE A 56 -13.27 -7.48 -5.74
CA PHE A 56 -12.06 -6.67 -5.78
C PHE A 56 -12.35 -5.20 -5.48
N GLU A 57 -11.58 -4.65 -4.55
CA GLU A 57 -11.62 -3.25 -4.14
C GLU A 57 -10.20 -2.70 -4.03
N GLN A 58 -9.88 -1.68 -4.82
CA GLN A 58 -8.65 -0.93 -4.67
C GLN A 58 -8.79 0.05 -3.49
N LEU A 59 -7.89 -0.03 -2.52
CA LEU A 59 -7.89 0.82 -1.33
C LEU A 59 -7.06 2.10 -1.51
N ASN A 60 -5.96 1.99 -2.22
CA ASN A 60 -5.10 3.09 -2.66
C ASN A 60 -4.15 2.57 -3.78
N PRO A 61 -3.22 3.39 -4.33
CA PRO A 61 -2.32 2.94 -5.38
C PRO A 61 -1.47 1.70 -5.07
N PHE A 62 -1.24 1.37 -3.80
CA PHE A 62 -0.40 0.24 -3.40
C PHE A 62 -1.18 -0.95 -2.86
N TYR A 63 -2.35 -0.71 -2.28
CA TYR A 63 -3.15 -1.75 -1.62
C TYR A 63 -4.49 -1.95 -2.30
N ALA A 64 -4.85 -3.21 -2.40
CA ALA A 64 -6.18 -3.66 -2.78
C ALA A 64 -6.60 -4.81 -1.87
N ARG A 65 -7.87 -5.19 -1.94
CA ARG A 65 -8.40 -6.39 -1.27
C ARG A 65 -9.51 -7.02 -2.10
N ASP A 66 -9.78 -8.27 -1.81
CA ASP A 66 -10.97 -8.98 -2.26
C ASP A 66 -11.64 -9.70 -1.07
N ASN A 67 -12.53 -10.67 -1.30
CA ASN A 67 -13.12 -11.46 -0.23
C ASN A 67 -12.13 -12.38 0.49
N ASN A 68 -10.98 -12.67 -0.08
CA ASN A 68 -10.04 -13.66 0.43
C ASN A 68 -8.87 -13.01 1.18
N THR A 69 -8.28 -11.94 0.62
CA THR A 69 -7.03 -11.40 1.15
C THR A 69 -6.84 -9.90 0.86
N VAL A 70 -5.74 -9.35 1.36
CA VAL A 70 -5.23 -8.02 1.04
C VAL A 70 -4.00 -8.16 0.16
N TYR A 71 -3.90 -7.35 -0.86
CA TYR A 71 -2.76 -7.27 -1.79
C TYR A 71 -1.95 -6.01 -1.53
N PHE A 72 -0.65 -6.14 -1.58
CA PHE A 72 0.30 -5.04 -1.63
C PHE A 72 1.12 -5.13 -2.91
N ARG A 73 1.01 -4.13 -3.78
CA ARG A 73 1.68 -4.11 -5.09
C ARG A 73 1.45 -5.40 -5.89
N GLY A 74 0.20 -5.84 -5.97
CA GLY A 74 -0.22 -7.04 -6.69
C GLY A 74 0.11 -8.37 -6.02
N LYS A 75 0.75 -8.38 -4.85
CA LYS A 75 1.12 -9.61 -4.12
C LYS A 75 0.24 -9.80 -2.90
N GLU A 76 -0.21 -11.04 -2.66
CA GLU A 76 -0.95 -11.41 -1.46
C GLU A 76 -0.15 -11.10 -0.19
N THR A 77 -0.85 -10.69 0.86
CA THR A 77 -0.27 -10.40 2.18
C THR A 77 -1.00 -11.19 3.28
N ASP A 78 -0.44 -11.17 4.49
CA ASP A 78 -1.10 -11.71 5.68
C ASP A 78 -1.83 -10.63 6.52
N ILE A 79 -2.08 -9.46 5.94
CA ILE A 79 -2.84 -8.37 6.56
C ILE A 79 -4.31 -8.78 6.69
N ASP A 80 -4.88 -8.60 7.88
CA ASP A 80 -6.29 -8.92 8.13
C ASP A 80 -7.21 -7.98 7.31
N ARG A 81 -7.89 -8.55 6.30
CA ARG A 81 -8.75 -7.81 5.38
C ARG A 81 -9.93 -7.11 6.05
N ASN A 82 -10.42 -7.65 7.16
CA ASN A 82 -11.60 -7.13 7.84
C ASN A 82 -11.30 -5.92 8.72
N SER A 83 -10.04 -5.73 9.08
CA SER A 83 -9.63 -4.67 10.01
C SER A 83 -8.54 -3.75 9.47
N ILE A 84 -8.12 -3.91 8.19
CA ILE A 84 -7.13 -3.02 7.58
C ILE A 84 -7.57 -1.56 7.64
N LYS A 85 -6.64 -0.70 8.05
CA LYS A 85 -6.77 0.76 8.05
C LYS A 85 -5.56 1.40 7.40
N ILE A 86 -5.81 2.21 6.39
CA ILE A 86 -4.78 3.00 5.72
C ILE A 86 -4.39 4.19 6.61
N ILE A 87 -3.13 4.32 6.93
CA ILE A 87 -2.56 5.45 7.70
C ILE A 87 -1.84 6.41 6.74
N ARG A 88 -1.05 5.86 5.82
CA ARG A 88 -0.37 6.54 4.71
C ARG A 88 -0.39 5.59 3.51
N LEU A 89 0.04 6.04 2.33
CA LEU A 89 0.00 5.22 1.12
C LEU A 89 0.62 3.83 1.28
N ASN A 90 1.72 3.71 2.02
CA ASN A 90 2.42 2.45 2.26
C ASN A 90 2.55 2.08 3.76
N LEU A 91 1.84 2.80 4.64
CA LEU A 91 1.77 2.52 6.07
C LEU A 91 0.33 2.19 6.45
N VAL A 92 0.09 0.97 6.87
CA VAL A 92 -1.24 0.47 7.23
C VAL A 92 -1.19 -0.25 8.57
N LYS A 93 -2.35 -0.49 9.14
CA LYS A 93 -2.48 -1.38 10.29
C LYS A 93 -3.73 -2.25 10.15
N ASP A 94 -3.72 -3.37 10.83
CA ASP A 94 -4.90 -4.16 11.13
C ASP A 94 -5.12 -4.24 12.66
N LYS A 95 -5.96 -5.14 13.12
CA LYS A 95 -6.20 -5.35 14.55
C LYS A 95 -4.98 -5.91 15.30
N ASN A 96 -4.06 -6.58 14.59
CA ASN A 96 -2.94 -7.33 15.19
C ASN A 96 -1.61 -6.61 15.05
N PHE A 97 -1.37 -5.94 13.90
CA PHE A 97 -0.06 -5.39 13.55
C PHE A 97 -0.16 -4.05 12.84
N VAL A 98 0.97 -3.36 12.82
CA VAL A 98 1.25 -2.21 11.93
C VAL A 98 2.21 -2.69 10.86
N TYR A 99 2.00 -2.24 9.60
CA TYR A 99 2.79 -2.65 8.45
C TYR A 99 3.33 -1.45 7.69
N TYR A 100 4.55 -1.58 7.23
CA TYR A 100 5.11 -0.76 6.16
C TYR A 100 5.22 -1.63 4.90
N GLY A 101 4.41 -1.35 3.90
CA GLY A 101 4.21 -2.28 2.80
C GLY A 101 3.62 -3.61 3.31
N ASP A 102 4.29 -4.71 3.02
CA ASP A 102 3.98 -6.06 3.50
C ASP A 102 4.73 -6.44 4.80
N LYS A 103 5.63 -5.56 5.28
CA LYS A 103 6.52 -5.85 6.42
C LYS A 103 5.91 -5.40 7.75
N LYS A 104 5.83 -6.30 8.72
CA LYS A 104 5.36 -6.01 10.08
C LYS A 104 6.35 -5.13 10.84
N LEU A 105 5.85 -4.07 11.43
CA LEU A 105 6.60 -3.23 12.37
C LEU A 105 6.51 -3.80 13.79
N LYS A 106 7.57 -3.59 14.59
CA LYS A 106 7.60 -3.94 16.02
C LYS A 106 6.90 -2.85 16.87
N VAL A 107 5.67 -2.47 16.47
CA VAL A 107 4.87 -1.42 17.11
C VAL A 107 3.46 -1.96 17.31
N SER A 108 2.88 -1.68 18.48
CA SER A 108 1.50 -2.10 18.76
C SER A 108 0.49 -1.33 17.89
N PRO A 109 -0.51 -1.99 17.28
CA PRO A 109 -1.58 -1.30 16.57
C PRO A 109 -2.55 -0.55 17.50
N LYS A 110 -2.54 -0.88 18.80
CA LYS A 110 -3.40 -0.25 19.80
C LYS A 110 -2.92 1.17 20.07
N ASN A 111 -3.82 2.14 19.86
CA ASN A 111 -3.51 3.57 19.99
C ASN A 111 -2.33 4.05 19.11
N PHE A 112 -2.11 3.34 18.00
CA PHE A 112 -1.08 3.70 17.05
C PHE A 112 -1.37 5.06 16.42
N LEU A 113 -0.37 5.93 16.42
CA LEU A 113 -0.40 7.24 15.76
C LEU A 113 0.88 7.43 14.94
N PHE A 114 0.70 7.90 13.72
CA PHE A 114 1.78 8.49 12.95
C PHE A 114 2.02 9.91 13.45
N VAL A 115 3.20 10.20 13.97
CA VAL A 115 3.48 11.48 14.61
C VAL A 115 4.05 12.47 13.62
N ASN A 116 5.11 12.10 12.94
CA ASN A 116 5.78 12.98 11.96
C ASN A 116 6.74 12.19 11.09
N ARG A 117 7.17 12.85 10.02
CA ARG A 117 8.23 12.41 9.13
C ARG A 117 9.28 13.53 9.04
N LYS A 118 10.55 13.24 9.31
CA LYS A 118 11.62 14.19 9.05
C LYS A 118 11.92 14.19 7.55
N VAL A 119 11.39 15.16 6.83
CA VAL A 119 11.66 15.38 5.40
C VAL A 119 11.92 16.84 5.16
N SER A 120 12.90 17.12 4.34
CA SER A 120 13.09 18.41 3.73
C SER A 120 11.85 18.80 2.90
N ASN A 121 11.13 19.80 3.36
CA ASN A 121 10.18 20.67 2.63
C ASN A 121 9.12 20.10 1.69
N GLU A 122 8.74 18.82 1.71
CA GLU A 122 7.68 18.32 0.81
C GLU A 122 6.56 17.60 1.54
N SER A 123 5.33 18.01 1.25
CA SER A 123 4.09 17.37 1.73
C SER A 123 3.72 16.14 0.87
N ILE A 124 4.63 15.17 0.79
CA ILE A 124 4.36 13.95 0.04
C ILE A 124 3.69 12.92 0.97
N PRO A 125 2.54 12.33 0.58
CA PRO A 125 1.82 11.38 1.42
C PRO A 125 2.50 10.02 1.56
N THR A 126 3.53 9.74 0.76
CA THR A 126 4.26 8.46 0.75
C THR A 126 5.52 8.53 1.60
N ILE A 127 5.82 7.45 2.32
CA ILE A 127 7.10 7.25 3.00
C ILE A 127 8.03 6.58 1.99
N HIS A 128 9.12 7.23 1.63
CA HIS A 128 10.06 6.73 0.64
C HIS A 128 11.24 6.00 1.29
N ALA A 129 11.98 5.25 0.48
CA ALA A 129 13.30 4.73 0.84
C ALA A 129 14.22 5.89 1.29
N GLY A 130 15.00 5.66 2.35
CA GLY A 130 15.81 6.70 2.99
C GLY A 130 15.06 7.62 3.95
N SER A 131 13.78 7.39 4.19
CA SER A 131 12.98 8.20 5.12
C SER A 131 13.16 7.75 6.57
N ILE A 132 13.10 8.72 7.47
CA ILE A 132 12.92 8.49 8.90
C ILE A 132 11.54 9.02 9.27
N PHE A 133 10.74 8.23 9.95
CA PHE A 133 9.45 8.68 10.48
C PHE A 133 9.25 8.26 11.93
N TYR A 134 8.38 8.98 12.62
CA TYR A 134 8.10 8.78 14.02
C TYR A 134 6.68 8.27 14.19
N VAL A 135 6.54 7.23 14.99
CA VAL A 135 5.25 6.64 15.35
C VAL A 135 5.20 6.43 16.85
N LYS A 136 4.00 6.35 17.39
CA LYS A 136 3.80 5.96 18.80
C LYS A 136 2.60 5.04 18.95
N ASP A 137 2.63 4.26 19.99
CA ASP A 137 1.49 3.51 20.50
C ASP A 137 1.09 4.00 21.91
N SER A 138 0.36 3.19 22.66
CA SER A 138 -0.07 3.56 24.03
C SER A 138 1.07 3.62 25.05
N GLN A 139 2.23 3.05 24.76
CA GLN A 139 3.31 2.88 25.74
C GLN A 139 4.62 3.56 25.31
N ASN A 140 4.93 3.56 24.02
CA ASN A 140 6.22 3.95 23.51
C ASN A 140 6.13 4.86 22.29
N ALA A 141 7.19 5.64 22.10
CA ALA A 141 7.46 6.33 20.83
C ALA A 141 8.63 5.64 20.14
N TYR A 142 8.51 5.48 18.84
CA TYR A 142 9.48 4.78 18.00
C TYR A 142 9.94 5.70 16.88
N HIS A 143 11.18 5.57 16.51
CA HIS A 143 11.62 6.03 15.22
C HIS A 143 11.82 4.83 14.28
N VAL A 144 11.40 4.97 13.06
CA VAL A 144 11.49 3.93 12.03
C VAL A 144 12.28 4.50 10.87
N GLU A 145 13.36 3.83 10.54
CA GLU A 145 14.21 4.16 9.40
C GLU A 145 13.93 3.19 8.25
N VAL A 146 13.70 3.74 7.08
CA VAL A 146 13.57 2.96 5.83
C VAL A 146 14.85 3.17 5.04
N ASP A 147 15.63 2.12 4.82
CA ASP A 147 16.86 2.21 4.07
C ASP A 147 16.61 2.47 2.57
N LYS A 148 17.69 2.67 1.81
CA LYS A 148 17.63 2.93 0.37
C LYS A 148 16.98 1.79 -0.45
N ASP A 149 16.95 0.58 0.12
CA ASP A 149 16.38 -0.62 -0.51
C ASP A 149 14.95 -0.90 0.00
N GLY A 150 14.37 0.02 0.81
CA GLY A 150 13.03 -0.10 1.37
C GLY A 150 12.92 -1.04 2.57
N ASN A 151 14.04 -1.43 3.20
CA ASN A 151 14.00 -2.25 4.42
C ASN A 151 13.86 -1.36 5.64
N ILE A 152 13.26 -1.94 6.69
CA ILE A 152 13.02 -1.29 7.96
C ILE A 152 14.13 -1.63 8.93
N LYS A 153 14.64 -0.62 9.63
CA LYS A 153 15.61 -0.74 10.73
C LYS A 153 15.01 -0.27 12.03
#